data_f583121b91f2dafd1bd581b02d7bbeb1
#
_entry.id   f583121b91f2dafd1bd581b02d7bbeb1
#
_cell.length_a   1.000
_cell.length_b   1.000
_cell.length_c   1.000
_cell.angle_alpha   90.00
_cell.angle_beta   90.00
_cell.angle_gamma   90.00
#
_symmetry.space_group_name_H-M   'P 1'
#
loop_
_entity.id
_entity.type
_entity.pdbx_description
1 polymer ?
#
loop_
_entity_poly.entity_id
_entity_poly.type
_entity_poly.pdbx_seq_one_letter_code
_entity_poly.pdbx_strand_id
1 'polypeptide(L)'
;MPIETPSTSLASAPPSRRLALKTFASLASVAAIGGLALAGCSREDGSKSAAAGGPAVVKKTGDKVAFKYPNNPSFDLIYLADELGYFEGTNTRPEYVGKIAAPQIIPLVGTGEIDFGSRMVPLVISAIASGADLKVVAAGGKTLQEAPHMKYFVRKDSGIRNPKDLEGKTIGFNSFGACAEFVTKKYLRQHDVDVTKINFVVIPDEQAEQTLVTGNTDLAIIHAPFSGRADNAESLVRLWSDFDLDGGLGGMAPYSAHGQFIRQHPEAVRDVVAALAKAGNWVNANTEEARKLVAKRINMDLKNVDRYAYVDDLVVTEPPIQYYIDILQSEGKLAAGKVAVKDVYTNEFNPFAQQQAAKS
;
A
#
# COMPACT_ATOMS: atom_id res chain seq x y z
N MET A 1 19.28 -29.85 -62.24
CA MET A 1 20.09 -28.74 -61.68
C MET A 1 19.86 -28.73 -60.21
N PRO A 2 20.85 -28.94 -59.34
CA PRO A 2 20.69 -29.13 -57.91
C PRO A 2 20.68 -27.79 -57.18
N ILE A 3 19.89 -27.75 -56.12
CA ILE A 3 19.70 -26.63 -55.17
C ILE A 3 20.76 -26.75 -54.12
N GLU A 4 21.60 -25.72 -53.96
CA GLU A 4 22.59 -25.59 -52.90
C GLU A 4 21.95 -25.05 -51.64
N THR A 5 22.23 -25.70 -50.53
CA THR A 5 21.92 -25.25 -49.15
C THR A 5 23.13 -24.53 -48.52
N PRO A 6 22.98 -23.39 -47.87
CA PRO A 6 24.07 -22.79 -47.11
C PRO A 6 24.19 -23.37 -45.71
N SER A 7 25.40 -23.74 -45.35
CA SER A 7 25.83 -24.26 -44.03
C SER A 7 25.82 -23.16 -42.97
N THR A 8 25.21 -23.47 -41.80
CA THR A 8 25.28 -22.67 -40.56
C THR A 8 26.56 -22.95 -39.80
N SER A 9 27.37 -21.92 -39.62
CA SER A 9 28.53 -21.89 -38.78
C SER A 9 28.11 -21.63 -37.32
N LEU A 10 28.49 -22.56 -36.43
CA LEU A 10 28.36 -22.47 -34.95
C LEU A 10 29.46 -21.53 -34.43
N ALA A 11 29.07 -20.40 -33.84
CA ALA A 11 29.94 -19.53 -33.07
C ALA A 11 29.95 -19.95 -31.59
N SER A 12 31.16 -20.14 -31.09
CA SER A 12 31.52 -20.59 -29.74
C SER A 12 31.22 -19.55 -28.67
N ALA A 13 30.65 -20.01 -27.53
CA ALA A 13 30.43 -19.23 -26.31
C ALA A 13 31.75 -19.00 -25.52
N PRO A 14 31.89 -17.86 -24.82
CA PRO A 14 33.08 -17.62 -23.95
C PRO A 14 32.94 -18.25 -22.56
N PRO A 15 34.04 -18.48 -21.85
CA PRO A 15 34.09 -19.29 -20.61
C PRO A 15 33.65 -18.53 -19.36
N SER A 16 32.98 -19.26 -18.46
CA SER A 16 32.55 -18.85 -17.14
C SER A 16 33.73 -18.49 -16.20
N ARG A 17 33.70 -17.30 -15.59
CA ARG A 17 34.59 -16.92 -14.49
C ARG A 17 34.09 -17.53 -13.18
N ARG A 18 34.84 -18.49 -12.67
CA ARG A 18 34.74 -18.98 -11.29
C ARG A 18 35.26 -17.90 -10.34
N LEU A 19 34.42 -17.46 -9.41
CA LEU A 19 34.83 -16.57 -8.31
C LEU A 19 35.25 -17.45 -7.12
N ALA A 20 36.48 -17.24 -6.65
CA ALA A 20 37.07 -17.99 -5.55
C ALA A 20 36.56 -17.50 -4.19
N LEU A 21 36.07 -18.42 -3.35
CA LEU A 21 35.84 -18.19 -1.93
C LEU A 21 37.21 -18.00 -1.23
N LYS A 22 37.39 -16.88 -0.52
CA LYS A 22 38.40 -16.72 0.51
C LYS A 22 37.75 -16.80 1.87
N THR A 23 37.99 -17.88 2.57
CA THR A 23 37.79 -18.09 4.00
C THR A 23 38.73 -17.20 4.82
N PHE A 24 38.16 -16.42 5.76
CA PHE A 24 38.93 -15.84 6.87
C PHE A 24 38.38 -16.42 8.18
N ALA A 25 39.27 -17.20 8.82
CA ALA A 25 39.12 -17.60 10.21
C ALA A 25 40.07 -16.71 11.04
N SER A 26 39.61 -16.23 12.19
CA SER A 26 40.43 -15.90 13.38
C SER A 26 39.52 -15.32 14.46
N LEU A 27 39.56 -15.97 15.52
CA LEU A 27 40.25 -15.94 16.80
C LEU A 27 39.49 -15.17 17.88
N ALA A 28 39.06 -15.95 18.85
CA ALA A 28 38.53 -15.54 20.12
C ALA A 28 39.63 -14.86 20.99
N SER A 29 39.22 -13.88 21.80
CA SER A 29 39.96 -13.48 22.99
C SER A 29 39.01 -13.16 24.12
N VAL A 30 39.08 -13.97 25.16
CA VAL A 30 38.46 -13.84 26.47
C VAL A 30 39.31 -12.88 27.31
N ALA A 31 38.67 -11.94 28.01
CA ALA A 31 39.22 -11.31 29.20
C ALA A 31 38.12 -10.99 30.21
N ALA A 32 38.10 -11.74 31.28
CA ALA A 32 37.33 -11.49 32.50
C ALA A 32 38.25 -10.77 33.51
N ILE A 33 37.68 -9.79 34.26
CA ILE A 33 38.08 -9.29 35.56
C ILE A 33 36.94 -8.33 35.96
N GLY A 34 36.12 -8.42 37.02
CA GLY A 34 36.36 -8.74 38.41
C GLY A 34 36.38 -7.45 39.24
N GLY A 35 35.38 -7.25 40.12
CA GLY A 35 35.57 -6.31 41.24
C GLY A 35 34.37 -5.48 41.69
N LEU A 36 33.61 -5.99 42.61
CA LEU A 36 33.25 -5.51 43.98
C LEU A 36 32.47 -4.20 44.18
N ALA A 37 31.44 -4.41 44.95
CA ALA A 37 30.49 -3.54 45.59
C ALA A 37 31.10 -2.44 46.50
N LEU A 38 30.29 -1.37 46.71
CA LEU A 38 30.18 -0.73 48.00
C LEU A 38 28.80 -0.04 48.14
N ALA A 39 28.14 -0.38 49.25
CA ALA A 39 26.90 0.20 49.72
C ALA A 39 27.12 1.58 50.33
N GLY A 40 26.13 2.47 50.19
CA GLY A 40 26.08 3.74 50.89
C GLY A 40 24.63 4.14 51.17
N CYS A 41 24.14 3.87 52.38
CA CYS A 41 22.90 4.44 52.91
C CYS A 41 23.13 5.90 53.33
N SER A 42 22.20 6.78 53.04
CA SER A 42 21.92 7.98 53.83
C SER A 42 20.45 8.35 53.75
N ARG A 43 19.89 8.63 54.90
CA ARG A 43 18.50 8.93 55.26
C ARG A 43 18.21 10.44 55.22
N GLU A 44 16.87 10.70 55.11
CA GLU A 44 16.07 11.82 55.65
C GLU A 44 16.25 13.21 54.97
N ASP A 45 15.24 13.98 54.60
CA ASP A 45 13.96 14.28 55.28
C ASP A 45 12.96 14.97 54.35
N GLY A 46 11.73 14.91 54.70
CA GLY A 46 10.48 15.26 54.12
C GLY A 46 10.21 16.69 53.64
N SER A 47 9.31 16.79 52.71
CA SER A 47 8.23 17.78 52.70
C SER A 47 7.14 17.43 51.72
N LYS A 48 5.90 17.43 52.19
CA LYS A 48 4.65 17.17 51.42
C LYS A 48 4.35 18.33 50.46
N SER A 49 4.03 18.01 49.22
CA SER A 49 3.06 18.79 48.45
C SER A 49 2.28 17.87 47.52
N ALA A 50 0.96 17.83 47.77
CA ALA A 50 0.02 17.09 46.95
C ALA A 50 -0.26 17.86 45.65
N ALA A 51 0.01 17.25 44.52
CA ALA A 51 -0.51 17.69 43.23
C ALA A 51 -1.16 16.48 42.50
N ALA A 52 -2.36 16.73 42.02
CA ALA A 52 -3.31 15.78 41.46
C ALA A 52 -2.70 14.83 40.44
N GLY A 53 -2.89 13.52 40.66
CA GLY A 53 -2.49 12.48 39.72
C GLY A 53 -3.39 12.41 38.52
N GLY A 54 -2.86 12.75 37.39
CA GLY A 54 -3.36 12.22 36.11
C GLY A 54 -3.03 10.72 35.99
N PRO A 55 -3.75 9.94 35.16
CA PRO A 55 -3.51 8.51 35.08
C PRO A 55 -2.06 8.25 34.66
N ALA A 56 -1.32 7.54 35.49
CA ALA A 56 0.05 7.14 35.22
C ALA A 56 0.09 6.31 33.92
N VAL A 57 0.77 6.80 32.91
CA VAL A 57 1.14 6.02 31.75
C VAL A 57 2.10 4.94 32.23
N VAL A 58 1.60 3.72 32.38
CA VAL A 58 2.42 2.55 32.70
C VAL A 58 3.31 2.30 31.49
N LYS A 59 4.59 2.72 31.56
CA LYS A 59 5.60 2.26 30.61
C LYS A 59 5.75 0.74 30.78
N LYS A 60 5.15 -0.04 29.87
CA LYS A 60 5.45 -1.46 29.74
C LYS A 60 6.90 -1.60 29.28
N THR A 61 7.77 -2.01 30.16
CA THR A 61 9.17 -2.38 29.88
C THR A 61 9.21 -3.85 29.46
N GLY A 62 8.80 -4.12 28.21
CA GLY A 62 8.97 -5.39 27.51
C GLY A 62 9.40 -5.10 26.09
N ASP A 63 10.10 -6.02 25.42
CA ASP A 63 10.43 -5.87 24.01
C ASP A 63 9.14 -5.76 23.22
N LYS A 64 8.99 -4.67 22.46
CA LYS A 64 7.83 -4.45 21.59
C LYS A 64 7.77 -5.54 20.52
N VAL A 65 6.57 -6.04 20.22
CA VAL A 65 6.32 -6.91 19.06
C VAL A 65 6.62 -6.11 17.79
N ALA A 66 7.66 -6.50 17.06
CA ALA A 66 7.95 -5.92 15.76
C ALA A 66 7.05 -6.57 14.70
N PHE A 67 6.49 -5.77 13.80
CA PHE A 67 5.79 -6.26 12.61
C PHE A 67 6.50 -5.78 11.34
N LYS A 68 6.75 -6.71 10.42
CA LYS A 68 7.44 -6.45 9.16
C LYS A 68 6.52 -5.73 8.18
N TYR A 69 7.00 -4.62 7.64
CA TYR A 69 6.26 -3.78 6.70
C TYR A 69 7.15 -3.26 5.56
N PRO A 70 6.63 -3.12 4.31
CA PRO A 70 7.40 -2.58 3.18
C PRO A 70 7.82 -1.13 3.42
N ASN A 71 9.03 -0.77 2.98
CA ASN A 71 9.46 0.63 2.96
C ASN A 71 9.04 1.32 1.66
N ASN A 72 7.77 1.68 1.54
CA ASN A 72 7.20 2.38 0.38
C ASN A 72 6.59 3.73 0.81
N PRO A 73 7.43 4.76 1.06
CA PRO A 73 6.96 6.04 1.56
C PRO A 73 6.05 6.74 0.55
N SER A 74 4.82 7.03 0.98
CA SER A 74 3.83 7.84 0.27
C SER A 74 2.75 8.27 1.27
N PHE A 75 1.48 8.35 0.88
CA PHE A 75 0.33 8.43 1.81
C PHE A 75 0.06 7.08 2.46
N ASP A 76 1.05 6.49 3.14
CA ASP A 76 0.92 5.22 3.84
C ASP A 76 0.75 5.48 5.35
N LEU A 77 -0.36 4.95 5.92
CA LEU A 77 -0.71 5.23 7.32
C LEU A 77 0.25 4.60 8.32
N ILE A 78 0.96 3.52 7.98
CA ILE A 78 1.97 2.95 8.89
C ILE A 78 3.08 3.99 9.12
N TYR A 79 3.57 4.61 8.03
CA TYR A 79 4.57 5.67 8.14
C TYR A 79 4.06 6.91 8.86
N LEU A 80 2.84 7.33 8.54
CA LEU A 80 2.26 8.52 9.17
C LEU A 80 2.02 8.27 10.67
N ALA A 81 1.52 7.07 11.03
CA ALA A 81 1.33 6.70 12.43
C ALA A 81 2.64 6.65 13.21
N ASP A 82 3.71 6.13 12.59
CA ASP A 82 5.04 6.07 13.19
C ASP A 82 5.64 7.48 13.37
N GLU A 83 5.60 8.31 12.32
CA GLU A 83 6.10 9.68 12.34
C GLU A 83 5.33 10.59 13.31
N LEU A 84 4.03 10.33 13.50
CA LEU A 84 3.16 11.03 14.46
C LEU A 84 3.25 10.46 15.89
N GLY A 85 4.10 9.45 16.11
CA GLY A 85 4.30 8.84 17.42
C GLY A 85 3.14 7.98 17.92
N TYR A 86 2.25 7.49 17.04
CA TYR A 86 1.06 6.73 17.44
C TYR A 86 1.35 5.29 17.87
N PHE A 87 2.58 4.81 17.64
CA PHE A 87 3.09 3.57 18.21
C PHE A 87 3.81 3.76 19.55
N GLU A 88 3.99 5.01 20.01
CA GLU A 88 4.51 5.27 21.33
C GLU A 88 3.50 4.83 22.39
N GLY A 89 3.97 4.19 23.46
CA GLY A 89 3.11 3.67 24.52
C GLY A 89 2.35 2.38 24.17
N THR A 90 2.39 1.90 22.90
CA THR A 90 1.87 0.59 22.51
C THR A 90 2.90 -0.51 22.71
N ASN A 91 2.47 -1.77 22.61
CA ASN A 91 3.34 -2.94 22.68
C ASN A 91 3.91 -3.36 21.31
N THR A 92 3.73 -2.54 20.26
CA THR A 92 4.13 -2.89 18.90
C THR A 92 4.95 -1.77 18.24
N ARG A 93 5.69 -2.11 17.21
CA ARG A 93 6.44 -1.17 16.37
C ARG A 93 6.59 -1.71 14.94
N PRO A 94 6.64 -0.84 13.92
CA PRO A 94 7.00 -1.28 12.57
C PRO A 94 8.49 -1.68 12.49
N GLU A 95 8.75 -2.68 11.65
CA GLU A 95 10.08 -3.06 11.17
C GLU A 95 10.07 -2.96 9.64
N TYR A 96 10.75 -1.95 9.10
CA TYR A 96 10.77 -1.70 7.67
C TYR A 96 11.78 -2.60 6.96
N VAL A 97 11.27 -3.52 6.11
CA VAL A 97 12.10 -4.56 5.46
C VAL A 97 12.67 -4.16 4.09
N GLY A 98 12.53 -2.91 3.70
CA GLY A 98 13.00 -2.39 2.42
C GLY A 98 11.88 -2.13 1.40
N LYS A 99 12.26 -1.59 0.23
CA LYS A 99 11.29 -1.28 -0.85
C LYS A 99 10.83 -2.58 -1.51
N ILE A 100 9.52 -2.78 -1.56
CA ILE A 100 8.86 -3.92 -2.20
C ILE A 100 8.03 -3.40 -3.37
N ALA A 101 8.15 -4.02 -4.54
CA ALA A 101 7.33 -3.66 -5.69
C ALA A 101 5.84 -3.91 -5.41
N ALA A 102 4.99 -2.98 -5.84
CA ALA A 102 3.56 -2.99 -5.55
C ALA A 102 2.85 -4.33 -5.80
N PRO A 103 3.09 -5.07 -6.91
CA PRO A 103 2.47 -6.37 -7.15
C PRO A 103 2.90 -7.47 -6.20
N GLN A 104 4.02 -7.32 -5.50
CA GLN A 104 4.59 -8.35 -4.61
C GLN A 104 4.07 -8.26 -3.18
N ILE A 105 3.51 -7.12 -2.76
CA ILE A 105 3.12 -6.87 -1.35
C ILE A 105 2.14 -7.93 -0.84
N ILE A 106 1.00 -8.16 -1.52
CA ILE A 106 0.00 -9.12 -1.04
C ILE A 106 0.49 -10.57 -1.11
N PRO A 107 1.20 -11.04 -2.16
CA PRO A 107 1.87 -12.34 -2.11
C PRO A 107 2.78 -12.53 -0.88
N LEU A 108 3.60 -11.55 -0.52
CA LEU A 108 4.50 -11.62 0.64
C LEU A 108 3.75 -11.59 1.99
N VAL A 109 2.63 -10.86 2.09
CA VAL A 109 1.73 -11.01 3.24
C VAL A 109 1.15 -12.41 3.31
N GLY A 110 0.70 -12.96 2.17
CA GLY A 110 0.11 -14.29 2.09
C GLY A 110 1.07 -15.42 2.48
N THR A 111 2.37 -15.25 2.26
CA THR A 111 3.42 -16.20 2.66
C THR A 111 3.96 -15.96 4.07
N GLY A 112 3.66 -14.80 4.68
CA GLY A 112 4.20 -14.40 6.00
C GLY A 112 5.64 -13.89 5.95
N GLU A 113 6.17 -13.56 4.78
CA GLU A 113 7.47 -12.89 4.66
C GLU A 113 7.42 -11.45 5.18
N ILE A 114 6.25 -10.80 5.05
CA ILE A 114 5.87 -9.57 5.76
C ILE A 114 4.57 -9.79 6.52
N ASP A 115 4.40 -9.07 7.63
CA ASP A 115 3.26 -9.28 8.53
C ASP A 115 2.05 -8.45 8.11
N PHE A 116 2.29 -7.25 7.56
CA PHE A 116 1.25 -6.34 7.07
C PHE A 116 1.58 -5.81 5.68
N GLY A 117 0.54 -5.49 4.93
CA GLY A 117 0.65 -4.82 3.63
C GLY A 117 -0.64 -4.08 3.27
N SER A 118 -0.50 -3.04 2.46
CA SER A 118 -1.65 -2.28 1.94
C SER A 118 -1.68 -2.34 0.43
N ARG A 119 -2.71 -2.96 -0.13
CA ARG A 119 -3.00 -3.01 -1.57
C ARG A 119 -4.49 -3.18 -1.80
N MET A 120 -4.90 -2.94 -3.04
CA MET A 120 -6.31 -2.95 -3.44
C MET A 120 -7.00 -4.29 -3.21
N VAL A 121 -8.27 -4.22 -2.87
CA VAL A 121 -9.16 -5.35 -2.54
C VAL A 121 -9.09 -6.52 -3.54
N PRO A 122 -9.08 -6.34 -4.88
CA PRO A 122 -9.08 -7.48 -5.81
C PRO A 122 -7.81 -8.33 -5.70
N LEU A 123 -6.65 -7.73 -5.34
CA LEU A 123 -5.42 -8.50 -5.09
C LEU A 123 -5.56 -9.37 -3.83
N VAL A 124 -6.18 -8.85 -2.78
CA VAL A 124 -6.46 -9.60 -1.54
C VAL A 124 -7.42 -10.75 -1.81
N ILE A 125 -8.53 -10.51 -2.51
CA ILE A 125 -9.52 -11.54 -2.89
C ILE A 125 -8.84 -12.65 -3.70
N SER A 126 -8.02 -12.29 -4.68
CA SER A 126 -7.30 -13.26 -5.54
C SER A 126 -6.31 -14.09 -4.74
N ALA A 127 -5.61 -13.51 -3.77
CA ALA A 127 -4.70 -14.22 -2.88
C ALA A 127 -5.46 -15.21 -1.99
N ILE A 128 -6.57 -14.79 -1.36
CA ILE A 128 -7.44 -15.66 -0.54
C ILE A 128 -8.02 -16.81 -1.39
N ALA A 129 -8.49 -16.51 -2.60
CA ALA A 129 -8.99 -17.53 -3.53
C ALA A 129 -7.92 -18.57 -3.88
N SER A 130 -6.64 -18.19 -3.87
CA SER A 130 -5.48 -19.03 -4.09
C SER A 130 -5.00 -19.77 -2.83
N GLY A 131 -5.65 -19.57 -1.68
CA GLY A 131 -5.34 -20.24 -0.42
C GLY A 131 -4.34 -19.49 0.48
N ALA A 132 -4.06 -18.22 0.21
CA ALA A 132 -3.19 -17.42 1.06
C ALA A 132 -3.86 -17.15 2.43
N ASP A 133 -3.06 -17.24 3.49
CA ASP A 133 -3.50 -17.02 4.89
C ASP A 133 -3.34 -15.55 5.27
N LEU A 134 -4.32 -14.73 4.89
CA LEU A 134 -4.34 -13.30 5.25
C LEU A 134 -5.77 -12.78 5.37
N LYS A 135 -5.94 -11.67 6.06
CA LYS A 135 -7.21 -10.92 6.15
C LYS A 135 -6.98 -9.41 6.10
N VAL A 136 -7.93 -8.71 5.52
CA VAL A 136 -8.08 -7.26 5.72
C VAL A 136 -8.47 -7.01 7.18
N VAL A 137 -7.70 -6.19 7.88
CA VAL A 137 -7.91 -5.85 9.31
C VAL A 137 -8.28 -4.38 9.53
N ALA A 138 -8.07 -3.54 8.52
CA ALA A 138 -8.49 -2.14 8.52
C ALA A 138 -8.82 -1.69 7.10
N ALA A 139 -9.81 -0.84 6.93
CA ALA A 139 -10.00 -0.10 5.69
C ALA A 139 -8.79 0.83 5.45
N GLY A 140 -8.77 1.50 4.33
CA GLY A 140 -7.68 2.40 3.99
C GLY A 140 -8.19 3.61 3.22
N GLY A 141 -7.55 3.92 2.08
CA GLY A 141 -7.98 5.02 1.23
C GLY A 141 -9.42 4.93 0.77
N LYS A 142 -10.05 6.07 0.58
CA LYS A 142 -11.34 6.22 -0.10
C LYS A 142 -11.21 7.25 -1.22
N THR A 143 -12.06 7.14 -2.22
CA THR A 143 -12.19 8.15 -3.27
C THR A 143 -13.24 9.16 -2.88
N LEU A 144 -12.90 10.45 -3.02
CA LEU A 144 -13.81 11.59 -2.95
C LEU A 144 -13.67 12.40 -4.25
N GLN A 145 -14.66 13.21 -4.59
CA GLN A 145 -14.60 14.06 -5.77
C GLN A 145 -13.40 15.03 -5.73
N GLU A 146 -13.12 15.59 -4.54
CA GLU A 146 -12.00 16.50 -4.28
C GLU A 146 -10.67 15.80 -3.99
N ALA A 147 -10.70 14.50 -3.71
CA ALA A 147 -9.54 13.66 -3.43
C ALA A 147 -9.72 12.27 -4.06
N PRO A 148 -9.74 12.18 -5.40
CA PRO A 148 -9.89 10.91 -6.08
C PRO A 148 -8.63 10.05 -5.92
N HIS A 149 -8.83 8.74 -5.79
CA HIS A 149 -7.73 7.79 -5.66
C HIS A 149 -6.90 7.67 -6.94
N MET A 150 -7.57 7.72 -8.10
CA MET A 150 -6.95 7.63 -9.42
C MET A 150 -7.42 8.77 -10.32
N LYS A 151 -6.50 9.33 -11.11
CA LYS A 151 -6.79 10.32 -12.15
C LYS A 151 -6.26 9.86 -13.51
N TYR A 152 -6.99 10.18 -14.55
CA TYR A 152 -6.76 9.74 -15.93
C TYR A 152 -6.31 10.92 -16.76
N PHE A 153 -5.06 10.89 -17.21
CA PHE A 153 -4.43 11.98 -17.95
C PHE A 153 -4.09 11.59 -19.37
N VAL A 154 -4.21 12.56 -20.26
CA VAL A 154 -3.73 12.49 -21.64
C VAL A 154 -2.95 13.76 -21.98
N ARG A 155 -2.15 13.73 -23.04
CA ARG A 155 -1.56 14.97 -23.59
C ARG A 155 -2.64 15.84 -24.21
N LYS A 156 -2.52 17.16 -24.09
CA LYS A 156 -3.47 18.13 -24.68
C LYS A 156 -3.56 18.02 -26.20
N ASP A 157 -2.46 17.65 -26.85
CA ASP A 157 -2.34 17.50 -28.30
C ASP A 157 -2.73 16.10 -28.81
N SER A 158 -3.05 15.15 -27.93
CA SER A 158 -3.32 13.75 -28.30
C SER A 158 -4.56 13.54 -29.16
N GLY A 159 -5.51 14.49 -29.14
CA GLY A 159 -6.83 14.33 -29.76
C GLY A 159 -7.81 13.45 -28.97
N ILE A 160 -7.37 12.80 -27.89
CA ILE A 160 -8.23 11.95 -27.05
C ILE A 160 -9.12 12.85 -26.19
N ARG A 161 -10.45 12.65 -26.24
CA ARG A 161 -11.45 13.44 -25.51
C ARG A 161 -12.51 12.60 -24.81
N ASN A 162 -12.72 11.37 -25.29
CA ASN A 162 -13.77 10.47 -24.79
C ASN A 162 -13.27 9.01 -24.76
N PRO A 163 -13.97 8.08 -24.08
CA PRO A 163 -13.54 6.69 -23.97
C PRO A 163 -13.30 5.99 -25.31
N LYS A 164 -14.08 6.32 -26.33
CA LYS A 164 -13.98 5.66 -27.66
C LYS A 164 -12.66 5.96 -28.38
N ASP A 165 -12.06 7.11 -28.09
CA ASP A 165 -10.77 7.51 -28.68
C ASP A 165 -9.59 6.65 -28.17
N LEU A 166 -9.83 5.79 -27.17
CA LEU A 166 -8.83 4.93 -26.58
C LEU A 166 -8.66 3.57 -27.32
N GLU A 167 -9.52 3.24 -28.26
CA GLU A 167 -9.30 2.04 -29.07
C GLU A 167 -7.98 2.12 -29.85
N GLY A 168 -7.17 1.07 -29.75
CA GLY A 168 -5.85 1.00 -30.37
C GLY A 168 -4.75 1.79 -29.62
N LYS A 169 -5.06 2.39 -28.46
CA LYS A 169 -4.14 3.21 -27.66
C LYS A 169 -3.42 2.42 -26.59
N THR A 170 -2.35 3.01 -26.05
CA THR A 170 -1.59 2.47 -24.92
C THR A 170 -1.99 3.18 -23.63
N ILE A 171 -2.47 2.42 -22.66
CA ILE A 171 -2.83 2.91 -21.32
C ILE A 171 -1.79 2.43 -20.30
N GLY A 172 -1.12 3.39 -19.64
CA GLY A 172 -0.20 3.13 -18.52
C GLY A 172 -0.92 3.12 -17.20
N PHE A 173 -0.62 2.12 -16.32
CA PHE A 173 -1.14 2.00 -14.97
C PHE A 173 -0.18 1.19 -14.08
N ASN A 174 -0.34 1.23 -12.76
CA ASN A 174 0.70 0.75 -11.85
C ASN A 174 0.72 -0.77 -11.62
N SER A 175 -0.36 -1.50 -11.91
CA SER A 175 -0.43 -2.93 -11.59
C SER A 175 -1.59 -3.64 -12.27
N PHE A 176 -1.34 -4.80 -12.88
CA PHE A 176 -2.40 -5.75 -13.24
C PHE A 176 -3.04 -6.35 -11.98
N GLY A 177 -4.30 -6.72 -12.09
CA GLY A 177 -5.08 -7.32 -11.00
C GLY A 177 -5.55 -6.31 -9.94
N ALA A 178 -5.30 -5.00 -10.13
CA ALA A 178 -5.67 -3.94 -9.20
C ALA A 178 -6.82 -3.06 -9.73
N CYS A 179 -7.20 -2.04 -8.95
CA CYS A 179 -8.31 -1.12 -9.25
C CYS A 179 -8.19 -0.49 -10.64
N ALA A 180 -7.02 0.04 -10.99
CA ALA A 180 -6.81 0.72 -12.24
C ALA A 180 -7.15 -0.15 -13.46
N GLU A 181 -6.84 -1.45 -13.44
CA GLU A 181 -7.25 -2.36 -14.50
C GLU A 181 -8.77 -2.54 -14.55
N PHE A 182 -9.35 -2.97 -13.43
CA PHE A 182 -10.74 -3.42 -13.42
C PHE A 182 -11.74 -2.29 -13.57
N VAL A 183 -11.56 -1.20 -12.83
CA VAL A 183 -12.43 -0.02 -12.91
C VAL A 183 -12.39 0.57 -14.32
N THR A 184 -11.19 0.70 -14.89
CA THR A 184 -11.02 1.21 -16.27
C THR A 184 -11.68 0.30 -17.30
N LYS A 185 -11.42 -1.01 -17.26
CA LYS A 185 -12.04 -1.94 -18.22
C LYS A 185 -13.56 -1.95 -18.13
N LYS A 186 -14.11 -1.94 -16.89
CA LYS A 186 -15.55 -1.84 -16.68
C LYS A 186 -16.12 -0.58 -17.30
N TYR A 187 -15.51 0.59 -17.00
CA TYR A 187 -15.94 1.88 -17.53
C TYR A 187 -15.89 1.91 -19.06
N LEU A 188 -14.80 1.45 -19.67
CA LEU A 188 -14.63 1.43 -21.12
C LEU A 188 -15.67 0.56 -21.82
N ARG A 189 -15.99 -0.63 -21.26
CA ARG A 189 -17.07 -1.48 -21.79
C ARG A 189 -18.45 -0.84 -21.71
N GLN A 190 -18.73 -0.08 -20.64
CA GLN A 190 -19.97 0.68 -20.49
C GLN A 190 -20.13 1.78 -21.56
N HIS A 191 -19.03 2.15 -22.23
CA HIS A 191 -18.99 3.12 -23.33
C HIS A 191 -18.71 2.44 -24.70
N ASP A 192 -19.05 1.14 -24.82
CA ASP A 192 -18.93 0.35 -26.04
C ASP A 192 -17.48 0.30 -26.62
N VAL A 193 -16.45 0.48 -25.76
CA VAL A 193 -15.05 0.37 -26.15
C VAL A 193 -14.62 -1.09 -26.12
N ASP A 194 -14.02 -1.56 -27.21
CA ASP A 194 -13.41 -2.88 -27.28
C ASP A 194 -12.05 -2.87 -26.53
N VAL A 195 -12.08 -3.29 -25.26
CA VAL A 195 -10.89 -3.31 -24.40
C VAL A 195 -9.78 -4.24 -24.89
N THR A 196 -10.09 -5.20 -25.81
CA THR A 196 -9.08 -6.09 -26.38
C THR A 196 -8.16 -5.38 -27.38
N LYS A 197 -8.58 -4.22 -27.89
CA LYS A 197 -7.78 -3.37 -28.77
C LYS A 197 -6.85 -2.43 -27.99
N ILE A 198 -6.96 -2.35 -26.68
CA ILE A 198 -6.14 -1.44 -25.86
C ILE A 198 -4.88 -2.17 -25.40
N ASN A 199 -3.74 -1.51 -25.55
CA ASN A 199 -2.47 -1.98 -25.02
C ASN A 199 -2.27 -1.47 -23.58
N PHE A 200 -2.45 -2.35 -22.57
CA PHE A 200 -2.21 -2.01 -21.19
C PHE A 200 -0.76 -2.30 -20.78
N VAL A 201 -0.07 -1.30 -20.21
CA VAL A 201 1.34 -1.40 -19.80
C VAL A 201 1.51 -1.00 -18.33
N VAL A 202 2.37 -1.73 -17.61
CA VAL A 202 2.67 -1.43 -16.20
C VAL A 202 3.74 -0.35 -16.10
N ILE A 203 3.43 0.74 -15.43
CA ILE A 203 4.31 1.89 -15.20
C ILE A 203 4.14 2.33 -13.74
N PRO A 204 5.24 2.42 -12.95
CA PRO A 204 5.18 2.97 -11.61
C PRO A 204 4.59 4.40 -11.58
N ASP A 205 3.77 4.73 -10.58
CA ASP A 205 3.09 6.03 -10.49
C ASP A 205 4.08 7.22 -10.54
N GLU A 206 5.25 7.08 -9.93
CA GLU A 206 6.29 8.10 -9.95
C GLU A 206 6.88 8.39 -11.34
N GLN A 207 6.72 7.48 -12.31
CA GLN A 207 7.21 7.59 -13.68
C GLN A 207 6.09 7.88 -14.69
N ALA A 208 4.83 7.70 -14.31
CA ALA A 208 3.68 7.70 -15.21
C ALA A 208 3.48 9.03 -15.94
N GLU A 209 3.64 10.18 -15.26
CA GLU A 209 3.57 11.51 -15.87
C GLU A 209 4.63 11.68 -16.96
N GLN A 210 5.90 11.39 -16.65
CA GLN A 210 6.99 11.52 -17.61
C GLN A 210 6.80 10.60 -18.82
N THR A 211 6.33 9.37 -18.61
CA THR A 211 6.05 8.40 -19.67
C THR A 211 4.96 8.91 -20.60
N LEU A 212 3.93 9.59 -20.06
CA LEU A 212 2.87 10.21 -20.82
C LEU A 212 3.36 11.43 -21.60
N VAL A 213 4.14 12.33 -20.96
CA VAL A 213 4.69 13.54 -21.59
C VAL A 213 5.60 13.18 -22.79
N THR A 214 6.40 12.12 -22.66
CA THR A 214 7.29 11.65 -23.74
C THR A 214 6.57 10.87 -24.85
N GLY A 215 5.26 10.59 -24.69
CA GLY A 215 4.45 9.89 -25.69
C GLY A 215 4.63 8.37 -25.71
N ASN A 216 5.26 7.79 -24.67
CA ASN A 216 5.38 6.34 -24.55
C ASN A 216 4.06 5.67 -24.11
N THR A 217 3.10 6.44 -23.60
CA THR A 217 1.70 6.07 -23.40
C THR A 217 0.79 7.15 -23.97
N ASP A 218 -0.43 6.78 -24.31
CA ASP A 218 -1.46 7.71 -24.80
C ASP A 218 -2.33 8.24 -23.65
N LEU A 219 -2.57 7.40 -22.64
CA LEU A 219 -3.22 7.73 -21.39
C LEU A 219 -2.40 7.16 -20.23
N ALA A 220 -2.31 7.90 -19.13
CA ALA A 220 -1.76 7.42 -17.88
C ALA A 220 -2.78 7.53 -16.76
N ILE A 221 -2.90 6.44 -15.96
CA ILE A 221 -3.68 6.40 -14.72
C ILE A 221 -2.69 6.60 -13.57
N ILE A 222 -2.82 7.71 -12.85
CA ILE A 222 -1.86 8.14 -11.84
C ILE A 222 -2.56 8.29 -10.50
N HIS A 223 -1.97 7.69 -9.46
CA HIS A 223 -2.49 7.75 -8.10
C HIS A 223 -1.85 8.90 -7.31
N ALA A 224 -2.56 9.38 -6.29
CA ALA A 224 -1.96 10.28 -5.30
C ALA A 224 -0.80 9.56 -4.56
N PRO A 225 0.28 10.27 -4.21
CA PRO A 225 0.49 11.72 -4.32
C PRO A 225 0.96 12.23 -5.69
N PHE A 226 1.30 11.34 -6.63
CA PHE A 226 1.97 11.67 -7.89
C PHE A 226 1.06 12.34 -8.92
N SER A 227 -0.26 12.13 -8.83
CA SER A 227 -1.25 12.73 -9.74
C SER A 227 -1.27 14.26 -9.67
N GLY A 228 -0.90 14.86 -8.54
CA GLY A 228 -0.80 16.33 -8.42
C GLY A 228 0.25 16.96 -9.35
N ARG A 229 1.35 16.23 -9.64
CA ARG A 229 2.34 16.69 -10.62
C ARG A 229 1.77 16.74 -12.02
N ALA A 230 0.99 15.71 -12.40
CA ALA A 230 0.32 15.68 -13.69
C ALA A 230 -0.79 16.73 -13.82
N ASP A 231 -1.54 17.04 -12.73
CA ASP A 231 -2.51 18.14 -12.71
C ASP A 231 -1.85 19.50 -12.99
N ASN A 232 -0.59 19.70 -12.56
CA ASN A 232 0.16 20.93 -12.74
C ASN A 232 0.97 20.98 -14.05
N ALA A 233 1.01 19.90 -14.82
CA ALA A 233 1.75 19.84 -16.08
C ALA A 233 0.97 20.56 -17.19
N GLU A 234 1.56 21.65 -17.78
CA GLU A 234 0.90 22.44 -18.83
C GLU A 234 0.55 21.63 -20.07
N SER A 235 1.30 20.58 -20.38
CA SER A 235 1.11 19.71 -21.54
C SER A 235 0.02 18.65 -21.37
N LEU A 236 -0.46 18.45 -20.14
CA LEU A 236 -1.43 17.40 -19.82
C LEU A 236 -2.83 17.97 -19.55
N VAL A 237 -3.82 17.10 -19.70
CA VAL A 237 -5.19 17.36 -19.29
C VAL A 237 -5.77 16.11 -18.64
N ARG A 238 -6.45 16.29 -17.49
CA ARG A 238 -7.23 15.25 -16.85
C ARG A 238 -8.55 15.08 -17.59
N LEU A 239 -8.84 13.86 -18.04
CA LEU A 239 -10.13 13.53 -18.68
C LEU A 239 -11.20 13.25 -17.63
N TRP A 240 -10.88 12.43 -16.62
CA TRP A 240 -11.77 12.02 -15.52
C TRP A 240 -10.96 11.50 -14.34
N SER A 241 -11.65 11.07 -13.30
CA SER A 241 -11.12 10.39 -12.12
C SER A 241 -11.92 9.10 -11.87
N ASP A 242 -11.47 8.26 -10.95
CA ASP A 242 -12.24 7.07 -10.55
C ASP A 242 -13.57 7.43 -9.88
N PHE A 243 -13.70 8.63 -9.27
CA PHE A 243 -14.98 9.11 -8.77
C PHE A 243 -16.02 9.24 -9.90
N ASP A 244 -15.59 9.69 -11.08
CA ASP A 244 -16.45 9.85 -12.25
C ASP A 244 -16.86 8.49 -12.87
N LEU A 245 -16.09 7.42 -12.61
CA LEU A 245 -16.30 6.11 -13.20
C LEU A 245 -17.28 5.23 -12.41
N ASP A 246 -17.19 5.23 -11.09
CA ASP A 246 -17.97 4.34 -10.21
C ASP A 246 -18.40 4.97 -8.87
N GLY A 247 -18.31 6.31 -8.77
CA GLY A 247 -18.58 7.02 -7.53
C GLY A 247 -17.54 6.76 -6.42
N GLY A 248 -16.37 6.24 -6.81
CA GLY A 248 -15.27 5.94 -5.91
C GLY A 248 -15.39 4.61 -5.16
N LEU A 249 -16.37 3.76 -5.51
CA LEU A 249 -16.60 2.49 -4.83
C LEU A 249 -15.38 1.55 -4.91
N GLY A 250 -14.65 1.59 -6.03
CA GLY A 250 -13.41 0.82 -6.25
C GLY A 250 -12.16 1.40 -5.60
N GLY A 251 -12.24 2.55 -4.92
CA GLY A 251 -11.06 3.28 -4.42
C GLY A 251 -10.48 2.79 -3.09
N MET A 252 -11.05 1.78 -2.44
CA MET A 252 -10.57 1.31 -1.15
C MET A 252 -9.26 0.51 -1.24
N ALA A 253 -8.19 1.03 -0.62
CA ALA A 253 -6.89 0.38 -0.47
C ALA A 253 -6.66 -0.06 0.98
N PRO A 254 -7.15 -1.25 1.40
CA PRO A 254 -7.16 -1.68 2.80
C PRO A 254 -5.79 -2.14 3.27
N TYR A 255 -5.66 -2.30 4.59
CA TYR A 255 -4.53 -2.93 5.27
C TYR A 255 -4.86 -4.38 5.58
N SER A 256 -3.99 -5.27 5.11
CA SER A 256 -4.09 -6.72 5.34
C SER A 256 -2.98 -7.20 6.26
N ALA A 257 -3.27 -8.20 7.07
CA ALA A 257 -2.30 -8.86 7.94
C ALA A 257 -2.23 -10.35 7.64
N HIS A 258 -1.04 -10.95 7.82
CA HIS A 258 -0.84 -12.40 7.71
C HIS A 258 -1.60 -13.14 8.82
N GLY A 259 -2.30 -14.23 8.46
CA GLY A 259 -3.16 -14.94 9.39
C GLY A 259 -2.43 -15.51 10.61
N GLN A 260 -1.20 -16.02 10.44
CA GLN A 260 -0.41 -16.49 11.58
C GLN A 260 -0.05 -15.33 12.54
N PHE A 261 0.31 -14.15 12.02
CA PHE A 261 0.60 -12.99 12.86
C PHE A 261 -0.65 -12.55 13.66
N ILE A 262 -1.83 -12.54 13.00
CA ILE A 262 -3.12 -12.26 13.67
C ILE A 262 -3.35 -13.21 14.84
N ARG A 263 -3.13 -14.51 14.64
CA ARG A 263 -3.37 -15.53 15.68
C ARG A 263 -2.34 -15.48 16.82
N GLN A 264 -1.08 -15.18 16.53
CA GLN A 264 0.00 -15.17 17.52
C GLN A 264 0.09 -13.86 18.29
N HIS A 265 -0.29 -12.73 17.66
CA HIS A 265 -0.12 -11.39 18.23
C HIS A 265 -1.40 -10.52 18.10
N PRO A 266 -2.58 -11.00 18.57
CA PRO A 266 -3.85 -10.28 18.41
C PRO A 266 -3.84 -8.88 19.02
N GLU A 267 -3.14 -8.68 20.14
CA GLU A 267 -3.02 -7.35 20.77
C GLU A 267 -2.14 -6.40 19.91
N ALA A 268 -1.07 -6.92 19.29
CA ALA A 268 -0.27 -6.11 18.36
C ALA A 268 -1.10 -5.69 17.14
N VAL A 269 -1.97 -6.57 16.62
CA VAL A 269 -2.91 -6.21 15.54
C VAL A 269 -3.87 -5.11 15.98
N ARG A 270 -4.42 -5.17 17.20
CA ARG A 270 -5.26 -4.10 17.78
C ARG A 270 -4.50 -2.77 17.87
N ASP A 271 -3.28 -2.80 18.38
CA ASP A 271 -2.42 -1.61 18.46
C ASP A 271 -2.17 -1.00 17.07
N VAL A 272 -1.85 -1.84 16.07
CA VAL A 272 -1.64 -1.39 14.68
C VAL A 272 -2.91 -0.77 14.12
N VAL A 273 -4.05 -1.46 14.20
CA VAL A 273 -5.33 -0.97 13.65
C VAL A 273 -5.76 0.34 14.31
N ALA A 274 -5.59 0.45 15.64
CA ALA A 274 -5.89 1.69 16.37
C ALA A 274 -4.98 2.86 15.96
N ALA A 275 -3.68 2.61 15.77
CA ALA A 275 -2.73 3.61 15.29
C ALA A 275 -3.06 4.06 13.87
N LEU A 276 -3.41 3.12 12.98
CA LEU A 276 -3.84 3.40 11.61
C LEU A 276 -5.12 4.24 11.57
N ALA A 277 -6.15 3.88 12.34
CA ALA A 277 -7.41 4.62 12.40
C ALA A 277 -7.18 6.06 12.89
N LYS A 278 -6.35 6.22 13.93
CA LYS A 278 -5.95 7.54 14.43
C LYS A 278 -5.21 8.36 13.37
N ALA A 279 -4.29 7.73 12.61
CA ALA A 279 -3.56 8.40 11.54
C ALA A 279 -4.48 8.77 10.36
N GLY A 280 -5.39 7.89 9.94
CA GLY A 280 -6.36 8.17 8.87
C GLY A 280 -7.28 9.34 9.21
N ASN A 281 -7.85 9.34 10.42
CA ASN A 281 -8.67 10.44 10.92
C ASN A 281 -7.88 11.75 11.01
N TRP A 282 -6.61 11.67 11.44
CA TRP A 282 -5.73 12.85 11.47
C TRP A 282 -5.47 13.41 10.07
N VAL A 283 -5.20 12.56 9.06
CA VAL A 283 -5.01 13.00 7.66
C VAL A 283 -6.27 13.69 7.14
N ASN A 284 -7.46 13.11 7.37
CA ASN A 284 -8.71 13.71 6.93
C ASN A 284 -8.95 15.10 7.56
N ALA A 285 -8.57 15.27 8.84
CA ALA A 285 -8.71 16.53 9.57
C ALA A 285 -7.59 17.54 9.28
N ASN A 286 -6.41 17.10 8.83
CA ASN A 286 -5.20 17.90 8.67
C ASN A 286 -4.57 17.71 7.29
N THR A 287 -5.37 17.77 6.23
CA THR A 287 -4.96 17.44 4.85
C THR A 287 -3.68 18.15 4.42
N GLU A 288 -3.54 19.46 4.69
CA GLU A 288 -2.36 20.23 4.26
C GLU A 288 -1.10 19.84 5.05
N GLU A 289 -1.23 19.55 6.35
CA GLU A 289 -0.10 19.07 7.15
C GLU A 289 0.34 17.67 6.71
N ALA A 290 -0.61 16.79 6.39
CA ALA A 290 -0.33 15.46 5.84
C ALA A 290 0.42 15.57 4.50
N ARG A 291 -0.01 16.47 3.60
CA ARG A 291 0.69 16.75 2.33
C ARG A 291 2.12 17.23 2.56
N LYS A 292 2.37 18.09 3.54
CA LYS A 292 3.73 18.55 3.89
C LYS A 292 4.63 17.41 4.35
N LEU A 293 4.11 16.50 5.21
CA LEU A 293 4.85 15.32 5.66
C LEU A 293 5.20 14.41 4.48
N VAL A 294 4.22 14.14 3.61
CA VAL A 294 4.45 13.31 2.41
C VAL A 294 5.43 13.97 1.47
N ALA A 295 5.28 15.27 1.18
CA ALA A 295 6.17 16.05 0.31
C ALA A 295 7.64 15.93 0.76
N LYS A 296 7.89 16.12 2.07
CA LYS A 296 9.21 15.95 2.68
C LYS A 296 9.74 14.53 2.50
N ARG A 297 8.91 13.52 2.77
CA ARG A 297 9.28 12.10 2.72
C ARG A 297 9.66 11.63 1.33
N ILE A 298 8.90 12.03 0.30
CA ILE A 298 9.16 11.62 -1.09
C ILE A 298 10.03 12.63 -1.86
N ASN A 299 10.52 13.68 -1.19
CA ASN A 299 11.32 14.76 -1.77
C ASN A 299 10.63 15.39 -3.01
N MET A 300 9.38 15.81 -2.84
CA MET A 300 8.55 16.44 -3.88
C MET A 300 8.08 17.82 -3.43
N ASP A 301 8.01 18.80 -4.36
CA ASP A 301 7.41 20.10 -4.06
C ASP A 301 5.96 19.92 -3.59
N LEU A 302 5.58 20.61 -2.51
CA LEU A 302 4.24 20.50 -1.91
C LEU A 302 3.11 20.79 -2.93
N LYS A 303 3.30 21.73 -3.86
CA LYS A 303 2.33 22.03 -4.91
C LYS A 303 1.99 20.82 -5.80
N ASN A 304 2.92 19.88 -5.92
CA ASN A 304 2.82 18.68 -6.75
C ASN A 304 2.33 17.44 -6.00
N VAL A 305 2.18 17.51 -4.66
CA VAL A 305 1.63 16.43 -3.85
C VAL A 305 0.12 16.54 -3.84
N ASP A 306 -0.56 15.55 -4.41
CA ASP A 306 -2.02 15.52 -4.42
C ASP A 306 -2.61 15.18 -3.05
N ARG A 307 -3.91 15.37 -2.89
CA ARG A 307 -4.65 15.03 -1.67
C ARG A 307 -4.95 13.54 -1.64
N TYR A 308 -5.12 13.03 -0.43
CA TYR A 308 -5.56 11.66 -0.19
C TYR A 308 -6.59 11.64 0.94
N ALA A 309 -7.59 10.78 0.86
CA ALA A 309 -8.62 10.63 1.88
C ALA A 309 -8.69 9.17 2.36
N TYR A 310 -9.08 8.99 3.63
CA TYR A 310 -9.22 7.68 4.24
C TYR A 310 -10.65 7.44 4.70
N VAL A 311 -11.05 6.17 4.74
CA VAL A 311 -12.31 5.76 5.36
C VAL A 311 -12.28 6.17 6.84
N ASP A 312 -13.36 6.80 7.30
CA ASP A 312 -13.45 7.28 8.68
C ASP A 312 -13.32 6.08 9.65
N ASP A 313 -12.52 6.25 10.69
CA ASP A 313 -12.21 5.20 11.67
C ASP A 313 -11.63 3.91 11.08
N LEU A 314 -11.35 3.87 9.77
CA LEU A 314 -10.88 2.70 9.02
C LEU A 314 -11.73 1.43 9.23
N VAL A 315 -13.02 1.58 9.49
CA VAL A 315 -13.95 0.45 9.59
C VAL A 315 -14.21 -0.11 8.19
N VAL A 316 -13.95 -1.41 8.02
CA VAL A 316 -14.21 -2.09 6.75
C VAL A 316 -15.69 -2.28 6.55
N THR A 317 -16.20 -1.93 5.36
CA THR A 317 -17.58 -2.16 4.94
C THR A 317 -17.65 -3.16 3.79
N GLU A 318 -18.78 -3.83 3.64
CA GLU A 318 -18.95 -4.89 2.65
C GLU A 318 -19.00 -4.41 1.18
N PRO A 319 -19.65 -3.25 0.84
CA PRO A 319 -19.90 -2.88 -0.55
C PRO A 319 -18.62 -2.83 -1.44
N PRO A 320 -17.49 -2.25 -1.02
CA PRO A 320 -16.27 -2.27 -1.84
C PRO A 320 -15.71 -3.69 -2.06
N ILE A 321 -15.90 -4.59 -1.12
CA ILE A 321 -15.44 -5.97 -1.23
C ILE A 321 -16.33 -6.72 -2.21
N GLN A 322 -17.67 -6.63 -2.04
CA GLN A 322 -18.62 -7.27 -2.95
C GLN A 322 -18.47 -6.77 -4.38
N TYR A 323 -18.27 -5.46 -4.56
CA TYR A 323 -17.97 -4.85 -5.87
C TYR A 323 -16.84 -5.56 -6.62
N TYR A 324 -15.74 -5.86 -5.93
CA TYR A 324 -14.62 -6.54 -6.57
C TYR A 324 -14.80 -8.05 -6.69
N ILE A 325 -15.56 -8.70 -5.82
CA ILE A 325 -15.97 -10.08 -6.01
C ILE A 325 -16.77 -10.20 -7.32
N ASP A 326 -17.75 -9.32 -7.53
CA ASP A 326 -18.59 -9.31 -8.73
C ASP A 326 -17.76 -9.04 -10.01
N ILE A 327 -16.85 -8.10 -9.97
CA ILE A 327 -15.93 -7.81 -11.09
C ILE A 327 -15.06 -9.03 -11.40
N LEU A 328 -14.41 -9.63 -10.41
CA LEU A 328 -13.52 -10.77 -10.62
C LEU A 328 -14.28 -11.99 -11.15
N GLN A 329 -15.54 -12.19 -10.74
CA GLN A 329 -16.40 -13.23 -11.28
C GLN A 329 -16.81 -12.93 -12.74
N SER A 330 -17.19 -11.69 -13.04
CA SER A 330 -17.56 -11.29 -14.41
C SER A 330 -16.39 -11.35 -15.40
N GLU A 331 -15.15 -11.14 -14.90
CA GLU A 331 -13.91 -11.28 -15.67
C GLU A 331 -13.42 -12.75 -15.76
N GLY A 332 -14.15 -13.71 -15.18
CA GLY A 332 -13.74 -15.13 -15.13
C GLY A 332 -12.49 -15.40 -14.29
N LYS A 333 -12.09 -14.44 -13.42
CA LYS A 333 -10.90 -14.53 -12.56
C LYS A 333 -11.20 -15.10 -11.19
N LEU A 334 -12.48 -15.22 -10.81
CA LEU A 334 -12.94 -15.81 -9.55
C LEU A 334 -14.15 -16.70 -9.83
N ALA A 335 -14.07 -17.95 -9.44
CA ALA A 335 -15.22 -18.87 -9.52
C ALA A 335 -16.32 -18.43 -8.52
N ALA A 336 -17.58 -18.58 -8.91
CA ALA A 336 -18.71 -18.27 -8.05
C ALA A 336 -18.64 -19.06 -6.73
N GLY A 337 -18.88 -18.38 -5.61
CA GLY A 337 -18.84 -18.97 -4.27
C GLY A 337 -17.46 -19.34 -3.74
N LYS A 338 -16.36 -19.08 -4.48
CA LYS A 338 -14.99 -19.40 -4.06
C LYS A 338 -14.52 -18.55 -2.86
N VAL A 339 -14.95 -17.31 -2.80
CA VAL A 339 -14.66 -16.35 -1.71
C VAL A 339 -15.95 -15.61 -1.38
N ALA A 340 -16.34 -15.55 -0.13
CA ALA A 340 -17.42 -14.71 0.37
C ALA A 340 -16.85 -13.45 1.01
N VAL A 341 -17.63 -12.37 1.09
CA VAL A 341 -17.21 -11.09 1.70
C VAL A 341 -16.62 -11.28 3.10
N LYS A 342 -17.28 -12.08 3.94
CA LYS A 342 -16.83 -12.39 5.32
C LYS A 342 -15.48 -13.12 5.39
N ASP A 343 -15.03 -13.73 4.30
CA ASP A 343 -13.75 -14.43 4.25
C ASP A 343 -12.60 -13.44 4.06
N VAL A 344 -12.88 -12.25 3.53
CA VAL A 344 -11.89 -11.26 3.12
C VAL A 344 -11.42 -10.38 4.29
N TYR A 345 -12.32 -10.02 5.21
CA TYR A 345 -12.01 -9.03 6.25
C TYR A 345 -12.45 -9.45 7.66
N THR A 346 -11.94 -8.70 8.65
CA THR A 346 -12.44 -8.68 10.03
C THR A 346 -12.33 -7.27 10.61
N ASN A 347 -13.36 -6.85 11.34
CA ASN A 347 -13.35 -5.62 12.14
C ASN A 347 -13.09 -5.90 13.65
N GLU A 348 -12.75 -7.13 14.02
CA GLU A 348 -12.54 -7.55 15.41
C GLU A 348 -11.49 -6.70 16.14
N PHE A 349 -10.47 -6.25 15.40
CA PHE A 349 -9.35 -5.47 15.93
C PHE A 349 -9.60 -3.96 15.89
N ASN A 350 -10.65 -3.50 15.22
CA ASN A 350 -10.93 -2.09 15.08
C ASN A 350 -11.72 -1.56 16.31
N PRO A 351 -11.16 -0.61 17.10
CA PRO A 351 -11.80 -0.13 18.32
C PRO A 351 -13.09 0.67 18.07
N PHE A 352 -13.31 1.15 16.85
CA PHE A 352 -14.48 1.97 16.47
C PHE A 352 -15.62 1.14 15.87
N ALA A 353 -15.35 -0.07 15.38
CA ALA A 353 -16.35 -0.90 14.72
C ALA A 353 -17.52 -1.26 15.66
N GLN A 354 -17.25 -1.54 16.92
CA GLN A 354 -18.27 -1.84 17.93
C GLN A 354 -19.13 -0.61 18.26
N GLN A 355 -18.56 0.59 18.20
CA GLN A 355 -19.29 1.83 18.48
C GLN A 355 -20.25 2.20 17.34
N GLN A 356 -19.90 1.86 16.09
CA GLN A 356 -20.78 2.06 14.93
C GLN A 356 -21.97 1.07 14.95
N ALA A 357 -21.72 -0.19 15.27
CA ALA A 357 -22.78 -1.21 15.41
C ALA A 357 -23.78 -0.90 16.53
N ALA A 358 -23.37 -0.15 17.56
CA ALA A 358 -24.27 0.29 18.65
C ALA A 358 -25.09 1.54 18.30
N LYS A 359 -24.77 2.24 17.19
CA LYS A 359 -25.47 3.45 16.73
C LYS A 359 -26.39 3.20 15.53
N SER A 360 -26.30 2.02 14.90
CA SER A 360 -27.16 1.53 13.81
C SER A 360 -28.31 0.67 14.36
#